data_6023cf2734508f76293fd42a3457fcfe
#
_entry.id   6023cf2734508f76293fd42a3457fcfe
#
_cell.length_a   1.000
_cell.length_b   1.000
_cell.length_c   1.000
_cell.angle_alpha   90.00
_cell.angle_beta   90.00
_cell.angle_gamma   90.00
#
_symmetry.space_group_name_H-M   'P 1'
#
loop_
_entity.id
_entity.type
_entity.pdbx_description
1 polymer ?
#
loop_
_entity_poly.entity_id
_entity_poly.type
_entity_poly.pdbx_seq_one_letter_code
_entity_poly.pdbx_strand_id
1 'polypeptide(L)'
;MGGTKEYNTRTGRTVGQAFDNLREELLEENGHDYYAGHQGNNELDTSTIFKSEKDLEKWMKKQEHNGTYYKGTSFAYEIVSPRPNTNKTKTQVNRFPNKGTRKWETVYVGVVDGYGGIQDAQIMEIKQADAIAKARAYVEKNPGVSIKIQIGKRLIGEDVLCAEVTYKPSTTERKGKWGFIGWCSC
;
A
#
# COMPACT_ATOMS: atom_id res chain seq x y z
N MET A 1 -13.16 33.05 12.63
CA MET A 1 -12.76 32.02 11.68
C MET A 1 -13.57 30.80 12.03
N GLY A 2 -14.49 30.43 11.17
CA GLY A 2 -15.29 29.22 11.27
C GLY A 2 -14.52 27.99 10.84
N GLY A 3 -14.97 26.82 11.23
CA GLY A 3 -14.54 25.55 10.69
C GLY A 3 -15.76 24.69 10.48
N THR A 4 -15.81 23.97 9.37
CA THR A 4 -16.86 23.01 9.06
C THR A 4 -16.34 21.59 9.25
N LYS A 5 -17.23 20.67 9.67
CA LYS A 5 -16.93 19.24 9.65
C LYS A 5 -17.32 18.68 8.31
N GLU A 6 -16.41 17.97 7.69
CA GLU A 6 -16.70 17.18 6.50
C GLU A 6 -16.67 15.69 6.77
N TYR A 7 -17.54 14.97 6.07
CA TYR A 7 -17.72 13.52 6.14
C TYR A 7 -17.53 12.94 4.75
N ASN A 8 -16.50 12.16 4.57
CA ASN A 8 -16.19 11.55 3.29
C ASN A 8 -15.91 10.06 3.43
N THR A 9 -16.07 9.30 2.37
CA THR A 9 -15.72 7.87 2.35
C THR A 9 -14.96 7.54 1.08
N ARG A 10 -13.92 6.69 1.20
CA ARG A 10 -13.17 6.17 0.05
C ARG A 10 -12.73 4.74 0.29
N THR A 11 -12.41 4.09 -0.81
CA THR A 11 -11.86 2.73 -0.81
C THR A 11 -10.37 2.76 -1.05
N GLY A 12 -9.64 1.89 -0.36
CA GLY A 12 -8.20 1.73 -0.52
C GLY A 12 -7.72 0.41 0.04
N ARG A 13 -6.49 0.04 -0.24
CA ARG A 13 -5.86 -1.12 0.38
C ARG A 13 -5.48 -0.82 1.84
N THR A 14 -5.15 0.42 2.09
CA THR A 14 -4.88 0.96 3.43
C THR A 14 -5.70 2.23 3.65
N VAL A 15 -5.83 2.63 4.90
CA VAL A 15 -6.48 3.89 5.27
C VAL A 15 -5.76 5.10 4.65
N GLY A 16 -4.42 5.09 4.63
CA GLY A 16 -3.62 6.15 3.99
C GLY A 16 -3.93 6.27 2.50
N GLN A 17 -3.87 5.16 1.76
CA GLN A 17 -4.21 5.17 0.33
C GLN A 17 -5.65 5.65 0.06
N ALA A 18 -6.61 5.27 0.91
CA ALA A 18 -7.98 5.74 0.76
C ALA A 18 -8.09 7.25 0.99
N PHE A 19 -7.30 7.79 1.92
CA PHE A 19 -7.25 9.23 2.18
C PHE A 19 -6.52 10.01 1.07
N ASP A 20 -5.43 9.47 0.55
CA ASP A 20 -4.71 10.08 -0.59
C ASP A 20 -5.61 10.19 -1.82
N ASN A 21 -6.37 9.13 -2.13
CA ASN A 21 -7.37 9.16 -3.21
C ASN A 21 -8.46 10.23 -2.96
N LEU A 22 -8.90 10.40 -1.70
CA LEU A 22 -9.85 11.45 -1.34
C LEU A 22 -9.25 12.84 -1.52
N ARG A 23 -8.01 13.03 -1.09
CA ARG A 23 -7.30 14.30 -1.23
C ARG A 23 -7.16 14.72 -2.69
N GLU A 24 -6.69 13.82 -3.52
CA GLU A 24 -6.52 14.07 -4.96
C GLU A 24 -7.84 14.55 -5.57
N GLU A 25 -8.93 13.83 -5.35
CA GLU A 25 -10.24 14.18 -5.88
C GLU A 25 -10.74 15.54 -5.38
N LEU A 26 -10.63 15.78 -4.07
CA LEU A 26 -11.08 17.07 -3.51
C LEU A 26 -10.23 18.26 -3.97
N LEU A 27 -8.92 18.06 -4.18
CA LEU A 27 -8.03 19.08 -4.72
C LEU A 27 -8.29 19.35 -6.20
N GLU A 28 -8.64 18.31 -6.97
CA GLU A 28 -9.05 18.48 -8.38
C GLU A 28 -10.38 19.23 -8.50
N GLU A 29 -11.35 18.92 -7.63
CA GLU A 29 -12.69 19.53 -7.68
C GLU A 29 -12.72 20.97 -7.11
N ASN A 30 -12.00 21.22 -6.02
CA ASN A 30 -12.12 22.45 -5.23
C ASN A 30 -10.88 23.35 -5.25
N GLY A 31 -9.79 22.87 -5.86
CA GLY A 31 -8.52 23.57 -5.91
C GLY A 31 -7.68 23.42 -4.63
N HIS A 32 -6.55 24.12 -4.61
CA HIS A 32 -5.54 24.02 -3.55
C HIS A 32 -5.62 25.12 -2.48
N ASP A 33 -6.71 25.91 -2.47
CA ASP A 33 -6.86 26.95 -1.47
C ASP A 33 -7.08 26.33 -0.09
N TYR A 34 -6.20 26.66 0.86
CA TYR A 34 -6.28 26.16 2.23
C TYR A 34 -7.60 26.52 2.93
N TYR A 35 -8.21 27.61 2.55
CA TYR A 35 -9.48 28.09 3.12
C TYR A 35 -10.72 27.63 2.33
N ALA A 36 -10.55 26.75 1.37
CA ALA A 36 -11.67 26.24 0.56
C ALA A 36 -12.66 25.35 1.34
N GLY A 37 -12.38 25.06 2.61
CA GLY A 37 -13.33 24.39 3.51
C GLY A 37 -13.48 22.88 3.27
N HIS A 38 -12.53 22.22 2.59
CA HIS A 38 -12.58 20.78 2.29
C HIS A 38 -11.42 19.99 2.87
N GLN A 39 -11.61 18.66 3.03
CA GLN A 39 -10.61 17.73 3.60
C GLN A 39 -9.35 17.54 2.74
N GLY A 40 -9.33 17.98 1.50
CA GLY A 40 -8.17 17.86 0.61
C GLY A 40 -6.90 18.52 1.16
N ASN A 41 -7.05 19.51 2.03
CA ASN A 41 -5.94 20.21 2.69
C ASN A 41 -5.60 19.69 4.09
N ASN A 42 -6.33 18.68 4.58
CA ASN A 42 -6.09 18.11 5.89
C ASN A 42 -4.97 17.06 5.88
N GLU A 43 -4.37 16.85 7.04
CA GLU A 43 -3.51 15.71 7.32
C GLU A 43 -4.34 14.57 7.94
N LEU A 44 -4.02 13.33 7.63
CA LEU A 44 -4.66 12.17 8.23
C LEU A 44 -3.94 11.77 9.52
N ASP A 45 -4.65 11.80 10.63
CA ASP A 45 -4.17 11.17 11.86
C ASP A 45 -4.44 9.66 11.82
N THR A 46 -3.38 8.88 11.76
CA THR A 46 -3.42 7.41 11.77
C THR A 46 -3.14 6.78 13.13
N SER A 47 -2.93 7.58 14.16
CA SER A 47 -2.64 7.11 15.52
C SER A 47 -3.78 6.26 16.09
N THR A 48 -5.02 6.57 15.70
CA THR A 48 -6.20 5.82 16.10
C THR A 48 -7.17 5.69 14.93
N ILE A 49 -7.47 4.44 14.54
CA ILE A 49 -8.52 4.14 13.57
C ILE A 49 -9.74 3.66 14.37
N PHE A 50 -10.85 4.36 14.23
CA PHE A 50 -12.08 4.06 14.96
C PHE A 50 -12.85 2.91 14.29
N LYS A 51 -13.61 2.16 15.10
CA LYS A 51 -14.39 1.02 14.60
C LYS A 51 -15.69 1.42 13.92
N SER A 52 -16.18 2.62 14.21
CA SER A 52 -17.41 3.14 13.64
C SER A 52 -17.42 4.66 13.61
N GLU A 53 -18.27 5.22 12.76
CA GLU A 53 -18.55 6.66 12.71
C GLU A 53 -18.99 7.20 14.08
N LYS A 54 -19.88 6.48 14.75
CA LYS A 54 -20.38 6.87 16.08
C LYS A 54 -19.27 6.96 17.11
N ASP A 55 -18.31 6.06 17.09
CA ASP A 55 -17.19 6.08 18.03
C ASP A 55 -16.30 7.29 17.77
N LEU A 56 -16.02 7.59 16.50
CA LEU A 56 -15.26 8.77 16.11
C LEU A 56 -16.01 10.05 16.49
N GLU A 57 -17.29 10.17 16.16
CA GLU A 57 -18.09 11.35 16.53
C GLU A 57 -18.16 11.57 18.05
N LYS A 58 -18.35 10.48 18.81
CA LYS A 58 -18.35 10.56 20.30
C LYS A 58 -17.02 11.06 20.83
N TRP A 59 -15.93 10.56 20.26
CA TRP A 59 -14.59 11.01 20.63
C TRP A 59 -14.38 12.47 20.26
N MET A 60 -14.75 12.91 19.05
CA MET A 60 -14.64 14.29 18.62
C MET A 60 -15.45 15.25 19.51
N LYS A 61 -16.70 14.91 19.81
CA LYS A 61 -17.55 15.70 20.74
C LYS A 61 -16.90 15.85 22.12
N LYS A 62 -16.24 14.78 22.61
CA LYS A 62 -15.51 14.87 23.89
C LYS A 62 -14.32 15.81 23.81
N GLN A 63 -13.58 15.79 22.68
CA GLN A 63 -12.46 16.72 22.48
C GLN A 63 -12.93 18.17 22.38
N GLU A 64 -14.01 18.42 21.65
CA GLU A 64 -14.63 19.74 21.55
C GLU A 64 -15.07 20.28 22.92
N HIS A 65 -15.70 19.43 23.73
CA HIS A 65 -16.11 19.77 25.10
C HIS A 65 -14.90 20.15 25.98
N ASN A 66 -13.75 19.53 25.72
CA ASN A 66 -12.50 19.85 26.40
C ASN A 66 -11.76 21.05 25.78
N GLY A 67 -12.37 21.73 24.80
CA GLY A 67 -11.78 22.89 24.12
C GLY A 67 -10.69 22.55 23.11
N THR A 68 -10.55 21.25 22.73
CA THR A 68 -9.56 20.82 21.75
C THR A 68 -10.19 20.73 20.37
N TYR A 69 -9.65 21.51 19.44
CA TYR A 69 -10.08 21.53 18.02
C TYR A 69 -8.91 21.14 17.13
N TYR A 70 -9.11 20.11 16.32
CA TYR A 70 -8.11 19.56 15.41
C TYR A 70 -8.28 20.13 13.98
N LYS A 71 -8.14 21.44 13.82
CA LYS A 71 -8.22 22.08 12.49
C LYS A 71 -7.13 21.53 11.56
N GLY A 72 -7.50 21.26 10.32
CA GLY A 72 -6.58 20.71 9.33
C GLY A 72 -6.24 19.24 9.56
N THR A 73 -6.97 18.56 10.44
CA THR A 73 -6.75 17.13 10.71
C THR A 73 -8.01 16.32 10.41
N SER A 74 -7.84 15.21 9.73
CA SER A 74 -8.89 14.23 9.48
C SER A 74 -8.61 12.93 10.26
N PHE A 75 -9.66 12.33 10.77
CA PHE A 75 -9.65 11.06 11.50
C PHE A 75 -10.45 10.02 10.72
N ALA A 76 -10.04 8.76 10.84
CA ALA A 76 -10.61 7.67 10.07
C ALA A 76 -11.38 6.66 10.94
N TYR A 77 -12.44 6.09 10.36
CA TYR A 77 -13.12 4.92 10.88
C TYR A 77 -13.27 3.84 9.81
N GLU A 78 -13.30 2.59 10.23
CA GLU A 78 -13.43 1.45 9.34
C GLU A 78 -14.90 1.16 9.02
N ILE A 79 -15.25 1.09 7.73
CA ILE A 79 -16.59 0.68 7.26
C ILE A 79 -16.53 -0.77 6.79
N VAL A 80 -15.50 -1.12 6.02
CA VAL A 80 -15.26 -2.46 5.51
C VAL A 80 -13.77 -2.76 5.65
N SER A 81 -13.45 -3.81 6.40
CA SER A 81 -12.05 -4.24 6.56
C SER A 81 -11.43 -4.67 5.22
N PRO A 82 -10.20 -4.24 4.94
CA PRO A 82 -9.47 -4.76 3.80
C PRO A 82 -9.16 -6.25 4.01
N ARG A 83 -9.22 -7.01 2.94
CA ARG A 83 -8.68 -8.37 2.93
C ARG A 83 -7.36 -8.36 2.18
N PRO A 84 -6.25 -8.63 2.84
CA PRO A 84 -4.97 -8.74 2.17
C PRO A 84 -5.01 -9.89 1.15
N ASN A 85 -4.21 -9.76 0.12
CA ASN A 85 -4.04 -10.80 -0.86
C ASN A 85 -3.31 -11.99 -0.22
N THR A 86 -4.05 -13.03 0.19
CA THR A 86 -3.51 -14.23 0.82
C THR A 86 -3.28 -15.38 -0.15
N ASN A 87 -3.49 -15.18 -1.46
CA ASN A 87 -3.45 -16.27 -2.40
C ASN A 87 -2.07 -16.86 -2.61
N LYS A 88 -2.07 -18.19 -2.57
CA LYS A 88 -0.98 -19.03 -3.04
C LYS A 88 -0.86 -18.87 -4.55
N THR A 89 0.11 -18.14 -5.00
CA THR A 89 0.44 -18.00 -6.42
C THR A 89 0.96 -19.32 -6.95
N LYS A 90 0.41 -19.79 -8.06
CA LYS A 90 1.02 -20.87 -8.84
C LYS A 90 2.27 -20.29 -9.49
N THR A 91 3.41 -20.74 -9.06
CA THR A 91 4.70 -20.38 -9.63
C THR A 91 4.92 -21.24 -10.88
N GLN A 92 4.94 -20.62 -12.05
CA GLN A 92 5.35 -21.29 -13.27
C GLN A 92 6.87 -21.09 -13.39
N VAL A 93 7.59 -22.17 -13.20
CA VAL A 93 9.07 -22.15 -13.23
C VAL A 93 9.53 -22.61 -14.60
N ASN A 94 10.05 -21.70 -15.41
CA ASN A 94 10.77 -22.06 -16.63
C ASN A 94 12.20 -22.43 -16.27
N ARG A 95 12.55 -23.69 -16.42
CA ARG A 95 13.91 -24.18 -16.20
C ARG A 95 14.69 -24.09 -17.52
N PHE A 96 15.78 -23.36 -17.53
CA PHE A 96 16.73 -23.39 -18.62
C PHE A 96 17.80 -24.46 -18.39
N PRO A 97 18.10 -25.31 -19.39
CA PRO A 97 19.11 -26.32 -19.25
C PRO A 97 20.51 -25.71 -19.11
N ASN A 98 21.26 -26.20 -18.14
CA ASN A 98 22.63 -25.76 -17.90
C ASN A 98 23.58 -26.43 -18.91
N LYS A 99 24.17 -25.65 -19.83
CA LYS A 99 25.20 -26.14 -20.73
C LYS A 99 26.52 -25.45 -20.37
N GLY A 100 27.37 -26.14 -19.58
CA GLY A 100 28.73 -25.70 -19.36
C GLY A 100 29.31 -26.04 -17.99
N THR A 101 30.64 -26.06 -17.91
CA THR A 101 31.44 -26.39 -16.73
C THR A 101 31.52 -25.30 -15.66
N ARG A 102 30.78 -24.21 -15.81
CA ARG A 102 30.73 -23.09 -14.85
C ARG A 102 29.75 -23.43 -13.72
N LYS A 103 30.14 -23.22 -12.46
CA LYS A 103 29.28 -23.43 -11.30
C LYS A 103 28.27 -22.29 -11.23
N TRP A 104 27.05 -22.59 -11.64
CA TRP A 104 25.93 -21.68 -11.56
C TRP A 104 25.07 -22.03 -10.33
N GLU A 105 24.80 -21.04 -9.51
CA GLU A 105 23.84 -21.16 -8.43
C GLU A 105 22.48 -20.59 -8.88
N THR A 106 21.43 -21.35 -8.60
CA THR A 106 20.07 -20.85 -8.86
C THR A 106 19.68 -19.86 -7.78
N VAL A 107 19.28 -18.66 -8.17
CA VAL A 107 18.79 -17.61 -7.26
C VAL A 107 17.39 -17.20 -7.66
N TYR A 108 16.60 -16.82 -6.67
CA TYR A 108 15.25 -16.28 -6.84
C TYR A 108 15.30 -14.79 -6.56
N VAL A 109 14.97 -14.00 -7.57
CA VAL A 109 15.11 -12.56 -7.56
C VAL A 109 13.75 -11.91 -7.61
N GLY A 110 13.42 -11.07 -6.65
CA GLY A 110 12.19 -10.28 -6.63
C GLY A 110 12.43 -8.89 -7.20
N VAL A 111 11.74 -8.54 -8.27
CA VAL A 111 11.80 -7.24 -8.93
C VAL A 111 10.44 -6.57 -8.89
N VAL A 112 10.39 -5.30 -8.51
CA VAL A 112 9.16 -4.50 -8.50
C VAL A 112 8.67 -4.30 -9.94
N ASP A 113 7.41 -4.57 -10.21
CA ASP A 113 6.81 -4.44 -11.53
C ASP A 113 6.74 -2.96 -11.94
N GLY A 114 7.30 -2.64 -13.11
CA GLY A 114 7.37 -1.27 -13.63
C GLY A 114 8.63 -0.48 -13.28
N TYR A 115 9.52 -1.00 -12.44
CA TYR A 115 10.78 -0.34 -12.09
C TYR A 115 11.97 -1.27 -12.29
N GLY A 116 12.84 -0.87 -13.20
CA GLY A 116 14.20 -1.41 -13.28
C GLY A 116 14.33 -2.86 -13.80
N GLY A 117 15.56 -3.21 -14.10
CA GLY A 117 15.98 -4.58 -14.39
C GLY A 117 16.41 -5.33 -13.13
N ILE A 118 17.06 -6.47 -13.34
CA ILE A 118 17.61 -7.34 -12.27
C ILE A 118 18.60 -6.59 -11.36
N GLN A 119 19.22 -5.53 -11.87
CA GLN A 119 20.15 -4.69 -11.09
C GLN A 119 19.47 -3.96 -9.94
N ASP A 120 18.15 -3.77 -10.03
CA ASP A 120 17.33 -3.09 -9.01
C ASP A 120 16.54 -4.09 -8.16
N ALA A 121 16.99 -5.35 -8.10
CA ALA A 121 16.32 -6.39 -7.36
C ALA A 121 16.26 -6.08 -5.86
N GLN A 122 15.05 -6.05 -5.32
CA GLN A 122 14.79 -5.81 -3.90
C GLN A 122 15.03 -7.08 -3.05
N ILE A 123 15.02 -8.24 -3.68
CA ILE A 123 15.11 -9.54 -3.04
C ILE A 123 16.00 -10.44 -3.87
N MET A 124 16.94 -11.12 -3.23
CA MET A 124 17.75 -12.17 -3.85
C MET A 124 17.96 -13.30 -2.84
N GLU A 125 17.42 -14.49 -3.14
CA GLU A 125 17.46 -15.64 -2.25
C GLU A 125 17.84 -16.91 -2.99
N ILE A 126 18.50 -17.83 -2.28
CA ILE A 126 18.88 -19.15 -2.82
C ILE A 126 17.66 -20.09 -2.79
N LYS A 127 16.76 -19.92 -1.83
CA LYS A 127 15.57 -20.75 -1.70
C LYS A 127 14.34 -19.98 -2.17
N GLN A 128 13.53 -20.65 -2.99
CA GLN A 128 12.29 -20.09 -3.50
C GLN A 128 11.31 -19.68 -2.38
N ALA A 129 11.21 -20.51 -1.34
CA ALA A 129 10.32 -20.23 -0.22
C ALA A 129 10.68 -18.90 0.50
N ASP A 130 11.99 -18.66 0.67
CA ASP A 130 12.49 -17.45 1.32
C ASP A 130 12.25 -16.21 0.44
N ALA A 131 12.45 -16.32 -0.87
CA ALA A 131 12.12 -15.26 -1.81
C ALA A 131 10.63 -14.93 -1.81
N ILE A 132 9.76 -15.94 -1.78
CA ILE A 132 8.32 -15.77 -1.69
C ILE A 132 7.92 -15.09 -0.37
N ALA A 133 8.49 -15.52 0.75
CA ALA A 133 8.20 -14.94 2.06
C ALA A 133 8.61 -13.45 2.11
N LYS A 134 9.81 -13.12 1.62
CA LYS A 134 10.30 -11.74 1.54
C LYS A 134 9.48 -10.88 0.58
N ALA A 135 9.07 -11.43 -0.57
CA ALA A 135 8.22 -10.72 -1.51
C ALA A 135 6.85 -10.37 -0.91
N ARG A 136 6.24 -11.29 -0.17
CA ARG A 136 4.99 -11.03 0.56
C ARG A 136 5.16 -9.91 1.59
N ALA A 137 6.19 -10.02 2.42
CA ALA A 137 6.48 -9.00 3.44
C ALA A 137 6.78 -7.63 2.82
N TYR A 138 7.39 -7.60 1.64
CA TYR A 138 7.63 -6.35 0.92
C TYR A 138 6.34 -5.74 0.39
N VAL A 139 5.47 -6.54 -0.23
CA VAL A 139 4.16 -6.08 -0.74
C VAL A 139 3.24 -5.62 0.39
N GLU A 140 3.28 -6.29 1.54
CA GLU A 140 2.53 -5.87 2.73
C GLU A 140 2.98 -4.49 3.25
N LYS A 141 4.29 -4.22 3.21
CA LYS A 141 4.86 -2.92 3.64
C LYS A 141 4.68 -1.82 2.59
N ASN A 142 4.53 -2.19 1.32
CA ASN A 142 4.43 -1.26 0.20
C ASN A 142 3.13 -1.51 -0.59
N PRO A 143 1.99 -1.05 -0.10
CA PRO A 143 0.69 -1.26 -0.73
C PRO A 143 0.69 -0.65 -2.15
N GLY A 144 0.14 -1.40 -3.10
CA GLY A 144 0.09 -0.97 -4.50
C GLY A 144 1.25 -1.45 -5.36
N VAL A 145 2.29 -2.02 -4.74
CA VAL A 145 3.44 -2.58 -5.45
C VAL A 145 3.19 -4.06 -5.75
N SER A 146 3.51 -4.51 -6.95
CA SER A 146 3.62 -5.93 -7.29
C SER A 146 5.07 -6.32 -7.46
N ILE A 147 5.43 -7.52 -6.99
CA ILE A 147 6.76 -8.09 -7.17
C ILE A 147 6.68 -9.31 -8.08
N LYS A 148 7.52 -9.31 -9.12
CA LYS A 148 7.80 -10.50 -9.93
C LYS A 148 8.99 -11.24 -9.34
N ILE A 149 8.83 -12.54 -9.04
CA ILE A 149 9.95 -13.40 -8.70
C ILE A 149 10.46 -14.05 -9.97
N GLN A 150 11.71 -13.74 -10.28
CA GLN A 150 12.43 -14.31 -11.42
C GLN A 150 13.40 -15.35 -10.92
N ILE A 151 13.56 -16.43 -11.70
CA ILE A 151 14.61 -17.41 -11.46
C ILE A 151 15.82 -17.01 -12.27
N GLY A 152 16.89 -16.73 -11.57
CA GLY A 152 18.17 -16.43 -12.15
C GLY A 152 19.20 -17.50 -11.85
N LYS A 153 20.28 -17.47 -12.58
CA LYS A 153 21.51 -18.16 -12.24
C LYS A 153 22.59 -17.16 -11.96
N ARG A 154 23.09 -17.19 -10.74
CA ARG A 154 24.25 -16.42 -10.36
C ARG A 154 25.49 -17.23 -10.71
N LEU A 155 26.35 -16.67 -11.53
CA LEU A 155 27.70 -17.19 -11.67
C LEU A 155 28.41 -16.89 -10.35
N ILE A 156 29.07 -17.88 -9.74
CA ILE A 156 29.91 -17.59 -8.58
C ILE A 156 31.09 -16.77 -9.10
N GLY A 157 30.94 -15.45 -8.98
CA GLY A 157 31.93 -14.48 -9.41
C GLY A 157 31.43 -13.35 -10.33
N GLU A 158 30.43 -13.55 -11.19
CA GLU A 158 29.93 -12.53 -12.11
C GLU A 158 28.60 -12.94 -12.74
N ASP A 159 27.74 -11.95 -13.02
CA ASP A 159 26.50 -11.91 -13.80
C ASP A 159 25.32 -12.84 -13.45
N VAL A 160 24.13 -12.23 -13.45
CA VAL A 160 22.84 -12.90 -13.22
C VAL A 160 22.06 -13.02 -14.53
N LEU A 161 21.71 -14.24 -14.94
CA LEU A 161 20.76 -14.50 -16.03
C LEU A 161 19.43 -14.98 -15.45
N CYS A 162 18.32 -14.37 -15.86
CA CYS A 162 17.02 -14.57 -15.25
C CYS A 162 15.94 -15.14 -16.17
N ALA A 163 15.09 -16.00 -15.60
CA ALA A 163 13.83 -16.43 -16.19
C ALA A 163 12.65 -15.89 -15.38
N GLU A 164 11.63 -15.40 -16.04
CA GLU A 164 10.56 -14.62 -15.43
C GLU A 164 9.45 -15.46 -14.82
N VAL A 165 9.10 -15.16 -13.55
CA VAL A 165 7.95 -15.74 -12.86
C VAL A 165 7.06 -14.59 -12.39
N THR A 166 5.90 -14.43 -13.00
CA THR A 166 4.99 -13.33 -12.69
C THR A 166 4.08 -13.69 -11.52
N TYR A 167 4.10 -12.85 -10.49
CA TYR A 167 3.13 -12.86 -9.41
C TYR A 167 1.88 -12.12 -9.84
N LYS A 168 0.76 -12.81 -9.99
CA LYS A 168 -0.52 -12.15 -10.22
C LYS A 168 -1.20 -11.83 -8.89
N PRO A 169 -1.72 -10.62 -8.70
CA PRO A 169 -2.55 -10.34 -7.53
C PRO A 169 -3.75 -11.28 -7.50
N SER A 170 -4.13 -11.69 -6.31
CA SER A 170 -5.24 -12.61 -6.11
C SER A 170 -6.57 -11.93 -6.42
N THR A 171 -7.50 -12.70 -7.00
CA THR A 171 -8.90 -12.30 -7.22
C THR A 171 -9.70 -12.12 -5.92
N THR A 172 -9.14 -12.54 -4.77
CA THR A 172 -9.77 -12.42 -3.45
C THR A 172 -9.35 -11.17 -2.67
N GLU A 173 -8.46 -10.34 -3.24
CA GLU A 173 -8.12 -9.07 -2.63
C GLU A 173 -9.36 -8.18 -2.58
N ARG A 174 -9.71 -7.71 -1.39
CA ARG A 174 -10.78 -6.72 -1.19
C ARG A 174 -10.18 -5.46 -0.62
N LYS A 175 -10.36 -4.36 -1.34
CA LYS A 175 -10.07 -3.03 -0.80
C LYS A 175 -10.98 -2.79 0.40
N GLY A 176 -10.43 -2.18 1.43
CA GLY A 176 -11.22 -1.67 2.55
C GLY A 176 -12.04 -0.47 2.12
N LYS A 177 -13.10 -0.16 2.87
CA LYS A 177 -13.82 1.11 2.79
C LYS A 177 -13.65 1.84 4.11
N TRP A 178 -13.26 3.09 4.01
CA TRP A 178 -12.95 3.95 5.15
C TRP A 178 -13.82 5.19 5.12
N GLY A 179 -14.25 5.64 6.27
CA GLY A 179 -14.86 6.95 6.45
C GLY A 179 -13.88 7.90 7.10
N PHE A 180 -13.98 9.15 6.73
CA PHE A 180 -13.12 10.23 7.21
C PHE A 180 -13.98 11.38 7.73
N ILE A 181 -13.66 11.86 8.92
CA ILE A 181 -14.25 13.07 9.48
C ILE A 181 -13.12 14.03 9.80
N GLY A 182 -13.19 15.24 9.28
CA GLY A 182 -12.18 16.27 9.48
C GLY A 182 -12.76 17.65 9.73
N TRP A 183 -12.01 18.46 10.46
CA TRP A 183 -12.26 19.89 10.59
C TRP A 183 -11.55 20.62 9.47
N CYS A 184 -12.31 21.30 8.64
CA CYS A 184 -11.80 22.09 7.52
C CYS A 184 -11.79 23.57 7.88
N SER A 185 -10.75 24.29 7.45
CA SER A 185 -10.67 25.74 7.60
C SER A 185 -11.53 26.41 6.54
N CYS A 186 -12.38 27.34 6.94
CA CYS A 186 -13.16 28.20 6.07
C CYS A 186 -13.13 29.68 6.56
#